data_62fd0cc45601baced63b4771e322a116
#
_entry.id   62fd0cc45601baced63b4771e322a116
#
_cell.length_a   1.000
_cell.length_b   1.000
_cell.length_c   1.000
_cell.angle_alpha   90.00
_cell.angle_beta   90.00
_cell.angle_gamma   90.00
#
_symmetry.space_group_name_H-M   'P 1'
#
loop_
_entity.id
_entity.type
_entity.pdbx_description
1 polymer ?
#
loop_
_entity_poly.entity_id
_entity_poly.type
_entity_poly.pdbx_seq_one_letter_code
_entity_poly.pdbx_strand_id
1 'polypeptide(L)'
;MSQMKKLLLHSLLIISIISQKLNAQNVKIGDNNGTITFEEYEPKSTLVVPQHPLKKAKFPFIDIHNHQFEMDNQEKVARLVKEMDKLNMGLMVNLSGRGWTDNEAKSNATLYDQIENTRKNFPNRFAVFTNVDFSKMDEAGWTEKAVAKLADDVKNHGAKGLKIYKSLGLNVKENNKLVPVDDPRIDPIWAKCGELGIPVIIHTADPAPFWQPVDSYNERWLELKTHRERKRETSKGDFSWEQLIEQQHNVFRKHSKTTFINAHMGWYPNNLSKLDSLMDVFPNMYVEIGAVIAELGRQPRAAKKFFEKRQDKILFGKDSYVPDEYETYFRVLESEDEYFPYHKKYHAFWRMYGIGLSDTILKKVYYKNALKIVPGLDKSKFPE
;
A
#
# COMPACT_ATOMS: atom_id res chain seq x y z
N MET A 1 -45.06 24.71 -45.02
CA MET A 1 -43.68 24.38 -45.43
C MET A 1 -42.61 25.13 -44.63
N SER A 2 -42.89 25.89 -43.60
CA SER A 2 -41.92 26.76 -42.90
C SER A 2 -41.34 26.21 -41.61
N GLN A 3 -42.06 25.41 -40.83
CA GLN A 3 -41.57 24.93 -39.55
C GLN A 3 -40.69 23.68 -39.65
N MET A 4 -40.94 22.78 -40.59
CA MET A 4 -40.12 21.55 -40.77
C MET A 4 -38.74 21.86 -41.33
N LYS A 5 -38.59 22.90 -42.14
CA LYS A 5 -37.25 23.33 -42.63
C LYS A 5 -36.38 23.97 -41.53
N LYS A 6 -36.98 24.65 -40.55
CA LYS A 6 -36.24 25.23 -39.42
C LYS A 6 -35.78 24.16 -38.44
N LEU A 7 -36.56 23.09 -38.21
CA LEU A 7 -36.14 21.97 -37.36
C LEU A 7 -34.98 21.17 -37.99
N LEU A 8 -34.98 20.95 -39.32
CA LEU A 8 -33.89 20.27 -40.00
C LEU A 8 -32.58 21.08 -40.01
N LEU A 9 -32.67 22.42 -40.11
CA LEU A 9 -31.48 23.28 -40.05
C LEU A 9 -30.85 23.28 -38.63
N HIS A 10 -31.66 23.28 -37.58
CA HIS A 10 -31.15 23.22 -36.21
C HIS A 10 -30.54 21.85 -35.84
N SER A 11 -31.12 20.76 -36.33
CA SER A 11 -30.54 19.42 -36.15
C SER A 11 -29.23 19.23 -36.93
N LEU A 12 -29.12 19.77 -38.12
CA LEU A 12 -27.86 19.74 -38.89
C LEU A 12 -26.76 20.64 -38.28
N LEU A 13 -27.13 21.77 -37.67
CA LEU A 13 -26.16 22.62 -36.94
C LEU A 13 -25.64 21.97 -35.66
N ILE A 14 -26.50 21.27 -34.93
CA ILE A 14 -26.13 20.53 -33.70
C ILE A 14 -25.24 19.33 -34.04
N ILE A 15 -25.51 18.60 -35.11
CA ILE A 15 -24.67 17.48 -35.58
C ILE A 15 -23.30 18.00 -36.06
N SER A 16 -23.23 19.15 -36.72
CA SER A 16 -21.99 19.79 -37.14
C SER A 16 -21.13 20.25 -35.94
N ILE A 17 -21.75 20.76 -34.88
CA ILE A 17 -21.05 21.19 -33.67
C ILE A 17 -20.56 19.97 -32.85
N ILE A 18 -21.28 18.87 -32.84
CA ILE A 18 -20.89 17.61 -32.16
C ILE A 18 -19.73 16.94 -32.94
N SER A 19 -19.78 16.94 -34.29
CA SER A 19 -18.69 16.39 -35.10
C SER A 19 -17.41 17.24 -35.02
N GLN A 20 -17.51 18.56 -34.87
CA GLN A 20 -16.32 19.40 -34.64
C GLN A 20 -15.72 19.22 -33.25
N LYS A 21 -16.50 18.94 -32.21
CA LYS A 21 -15.98 18.61 -30.87
C LYS A 21 -15.29 17.23 -30.82
N LEU A 22 -15.77 16.26 -31.59
CA LEU A 22 -15.14 14.94 -31.69
C LEU A 22 -13.82 15.00 -32.51
N ASN A 23 -13.69 15.92 -33.45
CA ASN A 23 -12.45 16.10 -34.22
C ASN A 23 -11.37 16.92 -33.47
N ALA A 24 -11.70 17.63 -32.41
CA ALA A 24 -10.72 18.36 -31.60
C ALA A 24 -9.83 17.46 -30.73
N GLN A 25 -10.16 16.17 -30.61
CA GLN A 25 -9.33 15.22 -29.86
C GLN A 25 -8.26 14.50 -30.70
N ASN A 26 -8.27 14.66 -32.02
CA ASN A 26 -7.21 14.15 -32.89
C ASN A 26 -6.21 15.28 -33.26
N VAL A 27 -5.60 15.88 -32.24
CA VAL A 27 -4.38 16.67 -32.50
C VAL A 27 -3.30 15.66 -32.89
N LYS A 28 -3.00 15.57 -34.19
CA LYS A 28 -1.78 14.94 -34.64
C LYS A 28 -0.63 15.80 -34.10
N ILE A 29 0.00 15.32 -33.05
CA ILE A 29 1.28 15.86 -32.63
C ILE A 29 2.25 15.42 -33.71
N GLY A 30 2.49 16.32 -34.67
CA GLY A 30 3.55 16.13 -35.69
C GLY A 30 4.88 16.29 -34.99
N ASP A 31 5.68 15.26 -34.95
CA ASP A 31 7.09 15.41 -34.69
C ASP A 31 7.84 15.43 -36.02
N ASN A 32 8.91 16.18 -36.10
CA ASN A 32 9.75 16.26 -37.30
C ASN A 32 10.83 15.15 -37.30
N ASN A 33 10.89 14.27 -36.28
CA ASN A 33 12.01 13.35 -36.03
C ASN A 33 11.61 11.89 -35.75
N GLY A 34 10.37 11.50 -36.01
CA GLY A 34 9.90 10.16 -35.75
C GLY A 34 8.80 10.12 -34.66
N THR A 35 8.23 8.97 -34.46
CA THR A 35 7.13 8.78 -33.53
C THR A 35 7.66 8.52 -32.13
N ILE A 36 7.40 9.44 -31.19
CA ILE A 36 7.64 9.22 -29.74
C ILE A 36 6.44 8.46 -29.21
N THR A 37 6.67 7.30 -28.62
CA THR A 37 5.62 6.56 -27.93
C THR A 37 5.23 7.23 -26.62
N PHE A 38 4.04 6.94 -26.11
CA PHE A 38 3.59 7.49 -24.82
C PHE A 38 4.51 7.05 -23.67
N GLU A 39 5.07 5.86 -23.75
CA GLU A 39 6.01 5.31 -22.78
C GLU A 39 7.37 6.03 -22.79
N GLU A 40 7.77 6.55 -23.93
CA GLU A 40 9.03 7.31 -24.12
C GLU A 40 8.85 8.80 -23.81
N TYR A 41 7.61 9.31 -23.88
CA TYR A 41 7.30 10.70 -23.61
C TYR A 41 7.65 11.07 -22.18
N GLU A 42 8.57 12.01 -22.00
CA GLU A 42 9.06 12.47 -20.69
C GLU A 42 9.15 14.00 -20.64
N PRO A 43 8.01 14.67 -20.51
CA PRO A 43 7.96 16.12 -20.53
C PRO A 43 8.72 16.73 -19.34
N LYS A 44 9.68 17.62 -19.64
CA LYS A 44 10.34 18.41 -18.60
C LYS A 44 9.51 19.65 -18.32
N SER A 45 9.29 19.93 -17.02
CA SER A 45 8.63 21.15 -16.61
C SER A 45 9.51 22.37 -16.94
N THR A 46 8.88 23.43 -17.43
CA THR A 46 9.49 24.76 -17.57
C THR A 46 9.21 25.67 -16.38
N LEU A 47 8.48 25.18 -15.37
CA LEU A 47 8.20 25.93 -14.15
C LEU A 47 9.49 26.17 -13.36
N VAL A 48 9.66 27.41 -12.92
CA VAL A 48 10.73 27.80 -11.99
C VAL A 48 10.13 27.92 -10.59
N VAL A 49 10.22 26.84 -9.84
CA VAL A 49 9.69 26.76 -8.47
C VAL A 49 10.79 26.27 -7.51
N PRO A 50 10.70 26.58 -6.22
CA PRO A 50 11.64 26.05 -5.23
C PRO A 50 11.71 24.51 -5.28
N GLN A 51 12.90 23.97 -5.11
CA GLN A 51 13.15 22.54 -5.11
C GLN A 51 13.97 22.12 -3.88
N HIS A 52 13.42 21.25 -3.08
CA HIS A 52 14.06 20.74 -1.85
C HIS A 52 14.12 19.20 -1.89
N PRO A 53 14.97 18.61 -2.76
CA PRO A 53 15.12 17.15 -2.80
C PRO A 53 15.73 16.67 -1.47
N LEU A 54 15.13 15.63 -0.89
CA LEU A 54 15.50 15.10 0.40
C LEU A 54 16.05 13.68 0.23
N LYS A 55 17.32 13.48 0.61
CA LYS A 55 17.99 12.17 0.53
C LYS A 55 17.75 11.28 1.76
N LYS A 56 17.30 11.87 2.86
CA LYS A 56 17.00 11.18 4.12
C LYS A 56 15.86 11.86 4.85
N ALA A 57 15.15 11.10 5.66
CA ALA A 57 14.10 11.62 6.53
C ALA A 57 14.66 12.59 7.59
N LYS A 58 13.91 13.63 7.92
CA LYS A 58 14.22 14.62 8.96
C LYS A 58 14.38 13.97 10.33
N PHE A 59 13.53 13.00 10.66
CA PHE A 59 13.58 12.23 11.89
C PHE A 59 13.85 10.77 11.60
N PRO A 60 14.39 9.98 12.57
CA PRO A 60 14.43 8.54 12.43
C PRO A 60 13.03 7.99 12.16
N PHE A 61 12.90 6.98 11.31
CA PHE A 61 11.60 6.40 11.02
C PHE A 61 11.59 4.88 11.10
N ILE A 62 10.40 4.33 11.28
CA ILE A 62 10.09 2.91 11.22
C ILE A 62 9.33 2.67 9.92
N ASP A 63 9.89 1.85 9.03
CA ASP A 63 9.14 1.35 7.88
C ASP A 63 8.33 0.12 8.31
N ILE A 64 7.01 0.31 8.48
CA ILE A 64 6.11 -0.76 8.96
C ILE A 64 5.72 -1.76 7.87
N HIS A 65 5.99 -1.46 6.60
CA HIS A 65 5.59 -2.28 5.47
C HIS A 65 6.76 -2.47 4.51
N ASN A 66 7.51 -3.56 4.71
CA ASN A 66 8.62 -3.92 3.85
C ASN A 66 8.69 -5.43 3.63
N HIS A 67 9.31 -5.84 2.54
CA HIS A 67 9.49 -7.23 2.16
C HIS A 67 10.96 -7.52 1.90
N GLN A 68 11.58 -8.31 2.78
CA GLN A 68 12.97 -8.72 2.68
C GLN A 68 13.08 -10.24 2.68
N PHE A 69 14.03 -10.76 1.92
CA PHE A 69 14.33 -12.18 1.82
C PHE A 69 15.78 -12.42 2.21
N GLU A 70 16.13 -13.68 2.54
CA GLU A 70 17.49 -14.07 2.94
C GLU A 70 18.03 -13.24 4.11
N MET A 71 17.16 -12.95 5.09
CA MET A 71 17.51 -12.18 6.27
C MET A 71 18.31 -12.99 7.31
N ASP A 72 18.50 -14.27 7.07
CA ASP A 72 19.47 -15.16 7.72
C ASP A 72 20.92 -14.92 7.23
N ASN A 73 21.10 -14.30 6.06
CA ASN A 73 22.40 -13.94 5.51
C ASN A 73 22.95 -12.67 6.17
N GLN A 74 23.94 -12.82 7.07
CA GLN A 74 24.50 -11.72 7.85
C GLN A 74 25.12 -10.61 6.99
N GLU A 75 25.83 -10.95 5.89
CA GLU A 75 26.47 -9.96 5.03
C GLU A 75 25.43 -9.12 4.27
N LYS A 76 24.36 -9.77 3.78
CA LYS A 76 23.26 -9.10 3.12
C LYS A 76 22.57 -8.11 4.07
N VAL A 77 22.27 -8.55 5.28
CA VAL A 77 21.66 -7.71 6.31
C VAL A 77 22.58 -6.56 6.70
N ALA A 78 23.90 -6.78 6.82
CA ALA A 78 24.85 -5.72 7.11
C ALA A 78 24.88 -4.63 6.02
N ARG A 79 24.76 -5.00 4.74
CA ARG A 79 24.64 -4.04 3.63
C ARG A 79 23.33 -3.27 3.72
N LEU A 80 22.22 -3.97 3.96
CA LEU A 80 20.90 -3.35 4.13
C LEU A 80 20.88 -2.33 5.27
N VAL A 81 21.49 -2.66 6.42
CA VAL A 81 21.59 -1.74 7.57
C VAL A 81 22.33 -0.45 7.21
N LYS A 82 23.44 -0.56 6.44
CA LYS A 82 24.17 0.64 5.97
C LYS A 82 23.32 1.54 5.05
N GLU A 83 22.47 0.95 4.24
CA GLU A 83 21.54 1.72 3.39
C GLU A 83 20.42 2.32 4.21
N MET A 84 19.86 1.60 5.19
CA MET A 84 18.90 2.12 6.14
C MET A 84 19.44 3.35 6.88
N ASP A 85 20.72 3.31 7.30
CA ASP A 85 21.36 4.45 7.99
C ASP A 85 21.42 5.70 7.09
N LYS A 86 21.70 5.54 5.81
CA LYS A 86 21.69 6.67 4.85
C LYS A 86 20.33 7.34 4.75
N LEU A 87 19.25 6.56 4.86
CA LEU A 87 17.87 7.05 4.82
C LEU A 87 17.38 7.63 6.15
N ASN A 88 18.13 7.47 7.25
CA ASN A 88 17.70 7.69 8.63
C ASN A 88 16.61 6.69 9.09
N MET A 89 16.59 5.48 8.52
CA MET A 89 15.67 4.43 8.92
C MET A 89 16.16 3.76 10.21
N GLY A 90 15.47 4.01 11.31
CA GLY A 90 15.80 3.43 12.62
C GLY A 90 15.48 1.93 12.71
N LEU A 91 14.34 1.52 12.15
CA LEU A 91 13.86 0.15 12.19
C LEU A 91 13.03 -0.18 10.94
N MET A 92 13.15 -1.42 10.47
CA MET A 92 12.35 -1.99 9.38
C MET A 92 11.52 -3.16 9.89
N VAL A 93 10.24 -3.18 9.57
CA VAL A 93 9.37 -4.35 9.79
C VAL A 93 9.37 -5.20 8.53
N ASN A 94 9.92 -6.41 8.64
CA ASN A 94 9.86 -7.37 7.54
C ASN A 94 8.57 -8.18 7.60
N LEU A 95 7.75 -8.07 6.57
CA LEU A 95 6.47 -8.75 6.42
C LEU A 95 6.55 -10.09 5.69
N SER A 96 7.74 -10.46 5.18
CA SER A 96 8.01 -11.74 4.52
C SER A 96 8.70 -12.73 5.46
N GLY A 97 8.24 -12.81 6.70
CA GLY A 97 8.87 -13.63 7.73
C GLY A 97 9.05 -15.09 7.33
N ARG A 98 8.06 -15.68 6.69
CA ARG A 98 8.12 -17.10 6.28
C ARG A 98 8.70 -17.34 4.90
N GLY A 99 9.08 -16.28 4.17
CA GLY A 99 9.46 -16.39 2.75
C GLY A 99 8.28 -16.80 1.87
N TRP A 100 8.58 -17.22 0.65
CA TRP A 100 7.58 -17.70 -0.32
C TRP A 100 7.93 -19.13 -0.71
N THR A 101 7.47 -20.10 0.08
CA THR A 101 7.69 -21.51 -0.15
C THR A 101 6.52 -22.34 0.36
N ASP A 102 6.15 -23.37 -0.37
CA ASP A 102 5.10 -24.32 0.01
C ASP A 102 5.61 -25.39 1.00
N ASN A 103 6.92 -25.41 1.27
CA ASN A 103 7.50 -26.33 2.23
C ASN A 103 7.45 -25.72 3.63
N GLU A 104 6.59 -26.28 4.49
CA GLU A 104 6.35 -25.80 5.85
C GLU A 104 7.61 -25.77 6.73
N ALA A 105 8.44 -26.84 6.68
CA ALA A 105 9.67 -26.89 7.46
C ALA A 105 10.65 -25.79 7.03
N LYS A 106 10.82 -25.56 5.73
CA LYS A 106 11.64 -24.46 5.18
C LYS A 106 11.07 -23.10 5.56
N SER A 107 9.74 -22.94 5.49
CA SER A 107 9.04 -21.71 5.88
C SER A 107 9.25 -21.37 7.35
N ASN A 108 9.18 -22.38 8.24
CA ASN A 108 9.45 -22.21 9.66
C ASN A 108 10.91 -21.85 9.92
N ALA A 109 11.85 -22.56 9.31
CA ALA A 109 13.28 -22.26 9.41
C ALA A 109 13.57 -20.83 8.94
N THR A 110 13.03 -20.41 7.79
CA THR A 110 13.21 -19.04 7.27
C THR A 110 12.74 -17.99 8.28
N LEU A 111 11.59 -18.19 8.95
CA LEU A 111 11.11 -17.25 9.97
C LEU A 111 12.04 -17.19 11.18
N TYR A 112 12.43 -18.36 11.70
CA TYR A 112 13.20 -18.45 12.95
C TYR A 112 14.64 -17.98 12.77
N ASP A 113 15.29 -18.43 11.71
CA ASP A 113 16.68 -18.08 11.40
C ASP A 113 16.86 -16.58 11.18
N GLN A 114 15.93 -15.93 10.46
CA GLN A 114 15.99 -14.48 10.26
C GLN A 114 15.74 -13.71 11.56
N ILE A 115 14.80 -14.15 12.41
CA ILE A 115 14.54 -13.49 13.69
C ILE A 115 15.79 -13.63 14.59
N GLU A 116 16.39 -14.82 14.65
CA GLU A 116 17.59 -15.04 15.43
C GLU A 116 18.78 -14.21 14.90
N ASN A 117 19.05 -14.26 13.59
CA ASN A 117 20.11 -13.50 12.97
C ASN A 117 19.97 -11.99 13.22
N THR A 118 18.77 -11.45 12.98
CA THR A 118 18.55 -10.02 13.14
C THR A 118 18.60 -9.57 14.59
N ARG A 119 18.07 -10.38 15.51
CA ARG A 119 18.13 -10.10 16.95
C ARG A 119 19.54 -10.12 17.50
N LYS A 120 20.36 -11.11 17.09
CA LYS A 120 21.72 -11.32 17.60
C LYS A 120 22.72 -10.33 17.01
N ASN A 121 22.69 -10.15 15.68
CA ASN A 121 23.73 -9.44 14.94
C ASN A 121 23.37 -7.99 14.60
N PHE A 122 22.07 -7.65 14.60
CA PHE A 122 21.57 -6.33 14.23
C PHE A 122 20.47 -5.88 15.22
N PRO A 123 20.75 -5.84 16.53
CA PRO A 123 19.74 -5.57 17.54
C PRO A 123 19.02 -4.25 17.28
N ASN A 124 17.71 -4.26 17.47
CA ASN A 124 16.85 -3.09 17.36
C ASN A 124 16.79 -2.45 15.95
N ARG A 125 17.13 -3.22 14.90
CA ARG A 125 17.04 -2.72 13.51
C ARG A 125 15.89 -3.35 12.74
N PHE A 126 15.42 -4.51 13.18
CA PHE A 126 14.35 -5.24 12.50
C PHE A 126 13.29 -5.76 13.47
N ALA A 127 12.07 -5.78 13.00
CA ALA A 127 10.99 -6.59 13.55
C ALA A 127 10.45 -7.48 12.44
N VAL A 128 10.07 -8.71 12.76
CA VAL A 128 9.58 -9.67 11.77
C VAL A 128 8.14 -10.03 12.10
N PHE A 129 7.26 -9.95 11.09
CA PHE A 129 5.89 -10.43 11.19
C PHE A 129 5.81 -11.83 10.60
N THR A 130 5.02 -12.69 11.23
CA THR A 130 4.71 -14.00 10.69
C THR A 130 3.59 -13.95 9.65
N ASN A 131 3.36 -15.07 8.97
CA ASN A 131 2.35 -15.24 7.94
C ASN A 131 1.54 -16.52 8.21
N VAL A 132 0.33 -16.60 7.66
CA VAL A 132 -0.52 -17.81 7.68
C VAL A 132 -0.49 -18.47 6.32
N ASP A 133 -0.37 -19.78 6.31
CA ASP A 133 -0.53 -20.60 5.11
C ASP A 133 -2.02 -20.94 4.93
N PHE A 134 -2.63 -20.36 3.92
CA PHE A 134 -4.03 -20.61 3.55
C PHE A 134 -4.20 -21.74 2.53
N SER A 135 -3.11 -22.33 2.01
CA SER A 135 -3.19 -23.37 0.98
C SER A 135 -3.81 -24.68 1.48
N LYS A 136 -3.86 -24.85 2.81
CA LYS A 136 -4.35 -26.05 3.49
C LYS A 136 -5.65 -25.83 4.28
N MET A 137 -6.42 -24.81 3.93
CA MET A 137 -7.66 -24.47 4.64
C MET A 137 -8.74 -25.57 4.59
N ASP A 138 -8.67 -26.46 3.63
CA ASP A 138 -9.53 -27.64 3.47
C ASP A 138 -9.14 -28.84 4.36
N GLU A 139 -7.94 -28.81 4.97
CA GLU A 139 -7.53 -29.86 5.90
C GLU A 139 -8.27 -29.77 7.23
N ALA A 140 -8.69 -30.95 7.76
CA ALA A 140 -9.29 -31.02 9.08
C ALA A 140 -8.36 -30.46 10.18
N GLY A 141 -8.90 -29.60 11.03
CA GLY A 141 -8.14 -28.97 12.12
C GLY A 141 -7.14 -27.88 11.67
N TRP A 142 -7.27 -27.38 10.44
CA TRP A 142 -6.40 -26.30 9.96
C TRP A 142 -6.44 -25.06 10.84
N THR A 143 -7.63 -24.63 11.26
CA THR A 143 -7.81 -23.43 12.10
C THR A 143 -7.03 -23.57 13.40
N GLU A 144 -7.17 -24.70 14.11
CA GLU A 144 -6.50 -24.97 15.39
C GLU A 144 -4.99 -25.00 15.21
N LYS A 145 -4.49 -25.65 14.15
CA LYS A 145 -3.07 -25.69 13.80
C LYS A 145 -2.53 -24.28 13.52
N ALA A 146 -3.24 -23.48 12.71
CA ALA A 146 -2.84 -22.13 12.36
C ALA A 146 -2.79 -21.20 13.59
N VAL A 147 -3.77 -21.29 14.48
CA VAL A 147 -3.81 -20.52 15.75
C VAL A 147 -2.67 -20.94 16.69
N ALA A 148 -2.43 -22.25 16.84
CA ALA A 148 -1.33 -22.76 17.67
C ALA A 148 0.03 -22.31 17.11
N LYS A 149 0.20 -22.36 15.79
CA LYS A 149 1.41 -21.94 15.12
C LYS A 149 1.67 -20.44 15.27
N LEU A 150 0.64 -19.61 15.09
CA LEU A 150 0.74 -18.17 15.33
C LEU A 150 1.17 -17.87 16.79
N ALA A 151 0.58 -18.56 17.76
CA ALA A 151 0.94 -18.38 19.16
C ALA A 151 2.39 -18.79 19.44
N ASP A 152 2.86 -19.87 18.85
CA ASP A 152 4.23 -20.36 18.93
C ASP A 152 5.24 -19.36 18.32
N ASP A 153 4.97 -18.86 17.11
CA ASP A 153 5.80 -17.87 16.43
C ASP A 153 5.99 -16.60 17.28
N VAL A 154 4.94 -16.17 17.96
CA VAL A 154 5.00 -14.95 18.79
C VAL A 154 5.67 -15.21 20.14
N LYS A 155 5.23 -16.25 20.87
CA LYS A 155 5.67 -16.49 22.25
C LYS A 155 7.07 -17.07 22.35
N ASN A 156 7.39 -18.01 21.45
CA ASN A 156 8.63 -18.78 21.52
C ASN A 156 9.70 -18.28 20.55
N HIS A 157 9.30 -17.70 19.42
CA HIS A 157 10.24 -17.28 18.37
C HIS A 157 10.36 -15.76 18.21
N GLY A 158 9.42 -14.97 18.78
CA GLY A 158 9.56 -13.51 18.86
C GLY A 158 9.04 -12.73 17.66
N ALA A 159 8.15 -13.33 16.85
CA ALA A 159 7.41 -12.59 15.84
C ALA A 159 6.60 -11.45 16.48
N LYS A 160 6.56 -10.26 15.83
CA LYS A 160 6.00 -9.04 16.41
C LYS A 160 4.61 -8.66 15.87
N GLY A 161 4.11 -9.41 14.92
CA GLY A 161 2.81 -9.18 14.30
C GLY A 161 2.50 -10.25 13.26
N LEU A 162 1.33 -10.11 12.64
CA LEU A 162 0.86 -10.98 11.56
C LEU A 162 0.72 -10.17 10.26
N LYS A 163 1.22 -10.69 9.13
CA LYS A 163 0.95 -10.18 7.80
C LYS A 163 -0.02 -11.09 7.07
N ILE A 164 -1.08 -10.49 6.55
CA ILE A 164 -1.98 -11.11 5.58
C ILE A 164 -1.74 -10.49 4.22
N TYR A 165 -1.44 -11.33 3.23
CA TYR A 165 -1.25 -10.92 1.84
C TYR A 165 -2.58 -10.83 1.10
N LYS A 166 -2.61 -10.02 0.05
CA LYS A 166 -3.78 -9.88 -0.84
C LYS A 166 -4.17 -11.18 -1.57
N SER A 167 -3.32 -12.20 -1.53
CA SER A 167 -3.68 -13.52 -2.04
C SER A 167 -4.93 -14.09 -1.39
N LEU A 168 -5.16 -13.81 -0.10
CA LEU A 168 -6.46 -14.05 0.53
C LEU A 168 -7.49 -13.07 -0.08
N GLY A 169 -8.55 -13.63 -0.63
CA GLY A 169 -9.57 -12.89 -1.39
C GLY A 169 -9.28 -12.77 -2.90
N LEU A 170 -8.02 -12.81 -3.35
CA LEU A 170 -7.67 -12.66 -4.77
C LEU A 170 -7.17 -13.95 -5.46
N ASN A 171 -6.56 -14.86 -4.71
CA ASN A 171 -5.90 -16.03 -5.29
C ASN A 171 -6.14 -17.33 -4.53
N VAL A 172 -6.30 -17.28 -3.20
CA VAL A 172 -6.58 -18.47 -2.39
C VAL A 172 -7.93 -19.03 -2.78
N LYS A 173 -7.95 -20.31 -3.16
CA LYS A 173 -9.16 -20.99 -3.62
C LYS A 173 -9.36 -22.30 -2.89
N GLU A 174 -10.61 -22.63 -2.62
CA GLU A 174 -11.09 -23.91 -2.19
C GLU A 174 -12.19 -24.37 -3.16
N ASN A 175 -12.10 -25.58 -3.68
CA ASN A 175 -13.04 -26.09 -4.68
C ASN A 175 -13.27 -25.12 -5.86
N ASN A 176 -12.20 -24.53 -6.38
CA ASN A 176 -12.19 -23.51 -7.44
C ASN A 176 -12.92 -22.19 -7.12
N LYS A 177 -13.33 -21.96 -5.88
CA LYS A 177 -13.93 -20.69 -5.43
C LYS A 177 -12.95 -19.93 -4.57
N LEU A 178 -12.91 -18.60 -4.74
CA LEU A 178 -12.08 -17.74 -3.90
C LEU A 178 -12.55 -17.81 -2.44
N VAL A 179 -11.58 -17.89 -1.52
CA VAL A 179 -11.83 -17.80 -0.08
C VAL A 179 -12.00 -16.33 0.29
N PRO A 180 -13.12 -15.93 0.92
CA PRO A 180 -13.33 -14.56 1.34
C PRO A 180 -12.42 -14.19 2.51
N VAL A 181 -12.12 -12.89 2.65
CA VAL A 181 -11.26 -12.37 3.73
C VAL A 181 -11.90 -12.59 5.11
N ASP A 182 -13.24 -12.56 5.18
CA ASP A 182 -14.04 -12.78 6.38
C ASP A 182 -14.55 -14.22 6.54
N ASP A 183 -13.87 -15.20 5.92
CA ASP A 183 -14.20 -16.62 6.12
C ASP A 183 -14.19 -16.97 7.62
N PRO A 184 -15.26 -17.57 8.17
CA PRO A 184 -15.37 -17.84 9.61
C PRO A 184 -14.24 -18.71 10.17
N ARG A 185 -13.60 -19.54 9.35
CA ARG A 185 -12.46 -20.37 9.78
C ARG A 185 -11.23 -19.54 10.15
N ILE A 186 -11.15 -18.30 9.67
CA ILE A 186 -10.03 -17.37 9.95
C ILE A 186 -10.30 -16.57 11.23
N ASP A 187 -11.53 -16.46 11.70
CA ASP A 187 -11.88 -15.68 12.89
C ASP A 187 -11.02 -15.99 14.13
N PRO A 188 -10.72 -17.27 14.47
CA PRO A 188 -9.86 -17.57 15.61
C PRO A 188 -8.43 -17.02 15.49
N ILE A 189 -7.93 -16.84 14.26
CA ILE A 189 -6.61 -16.24 13.99
C ILE A 189 -6.63 -14.75 14.33
N TRP A 190 -7.67 -14.02 13.87
CA TRP A 190 -7.86 -12.61 14.21
C TRP A 190 -7.98 -12.41 15.71
N ALA A 191 -8.82 -13.22 16.36
CA ALA A 191 -9.02 -13.18 17.81
C ALA A 191 -7.72 -13.44 18.57
N LYS A 192 -6.91 -14.42 18.12
CA LYS A 192 -5.61 -14.75 18.72
C LYS A 192 -4.62 -13.59 18.62
N CYS A 193 -4.59 -12.84 17.53
CA CYS A 193 -3.76 -11.63 17.45
C CYS A 193 -4.13 -10.60 18.51
N GLY A 194 -5.44 -10.39 18.75
CA GLY A 194 -5.93 -9.52 19.82
C GLY A 194 -5.56 -10.02 21.21
N GLU A 195 -5.66 -11.33 21.48
CA GLU A 195 -5.23 -11.97 22.72
C GLU A 195 -3.72 -11.81 22.97
N LEU A 196 -2.91 -11.96 21.93
CA LEU A 196 -1.47 -11.82 22.00
C LEU A 196 -1.01 -10.35 22.04
N GLY A 197 -1.91 -9.38 21.80
CA GLY A 197 -1.59 -7.95 21.75
C GLY A 197 -0.69 -7.57 20.59
N ILE A 198 -0.72 -8.32 19.47
CA ILE A 198 0.07 -8.06 18.26
C ILE A 198 -0.80 -7.45 17.18
N PRO A 199 -0.27 -6.52 16.35
CA PRO A 199 -0.99 -5.98 15.23
C PRO A 199 -1.05 -6.95 14.04
N VAL A 200 -2.10 -6.79 13.23
CA VAL A 200 -2.24 -7.45 11.93
C VAL A 200 -2.10 -6.39 10.84
N ILE A 201 -1.08 -6.49 9.99
CA ILE A 201 -1.08 -5.73 8.74
C ILE A 201 -1.77 -6.54 7.65
N ILE A 202 -2.87 -6.01 7.15
CA ILE A 202 -3.73 -6.69 6.19
C ILE A 202 -3.72 -5.94 4.85
N HIS A 203 -3.39 -6.66 3.79
CA HIS A 203 -3.47 -6.18 2.42
C HIS A 203 -4.65 -6.89 1.74
N THR A 204 -5.74 -6.18 1.55
CA THR A 204 -6.94 -6.67 0.84
C THR A 204 -7.11 -5.87 -0.44
N ALA A 205 -7.50 -6.52 -1.51
CA ALA A 205 -7.72 -5.93 -2.83
C ALA A 205 -6.47 -5.31 -3.50
N ASP A 206 -6.69 -4.56 -4.54
CA ASP A 206 -5.76 -3.74 -5.34
C ASP A 206 -6.46 -2.38 -5.62
N PRO A 207 -5.82 -1.40 -6.27
CA PRO A 207 -6.48 -0.14 -6.65
C PRO A 207 -7.78 -0.37 -7.43
N ALA A 208 -8.86 0.34 -7.08
CA ALA A 208 -10.17 0.19 -7.71
C ALA A 208 -10.15 0.22 -9.26
N PRO A 209 -9.29 1.03 -9.93
CA PRO A 209 -9.16 1.00 -11.39
C PRO A 209 -8.80 -0.36 -12.00
N PHE A 210 -8.29 -1.32 -11.21
CA PHE A 210 -8.01 -2.67 -11.72
C PHE A 210 -9.28 -3.47 -12.04
N TRP A 211 -10.43 -3.07 -11.51
CA TRP A 211 -11.76 -3.63 -11.84
C TRP A 211 -12.48 -2.86 -12.95
N GLN A 212 -11.99 -1.65 -13.29
CA GLN A 212 -12.61 -0.81 -14.31
C GLN A 212 -12.16 -1.23 -15.73
N PRO A 213 -12.88 -0.84 -16.81
CA PRO A 213 -12.41 -1.03 -18.18
C PRO A 213 -10.99 -0.50 -18.39
N VAL A 214 -10.21 -1.23 -19.20
CA VAL A 214 -8.83 -0.80 -19.54
C VAL A 214 -8.90 0.02 -20.83
N ASP A 215 -9.26 1.29 -20.70
CA ASP A 215 -9.46 2.23 -21.79
C ASP A 215 -8.77 3.57 -21.49
N SER A 216 -9.01 4.58 -22.33
CA SER A 216 -8.41 5.91 -22.21
C SER A 216 -8.83 6.71 -20.96
N TYR A 217 -9.82 6.25 -20.22
CA TYR A 217 -10.34 6.88 -19.00
C TYR A 217 -9.81 6.22 -17.73
N ASN A 218 -9.15 5.06 -17.85
CA ASN A 218 -8.62 4.35 -16.71
C ASN A 218 -7.32 5.01 -16.19
N GLU A 219 -7.33 5.53 -14.98
CA GLU A 219 -6.19 6.22 -14.37
C GLU A 219 -4.92 5.32 -14.27
N ARG A 220 -5.10 3.99 -14.24
CA ARG A 220 -4.02 3.01 -14.15
C ARG A 220 -3.78 2.29 -15.48
N TRP A 221 -4.24 2.87 -16.60
CA TRP A 221 -4.12 2.25 -17.92
C TRP A 221 -2.68 1.85 -18.27
N LEU A 222 -1.71 2.73 -18.01
CA LEU A 222 -0.30 2.46 -18.32
C LEU A 222 0.26 1.31 -17.51
N GLU A 223 -0.09 1.23 -16.22
CA GLU A 223 0.25 0.12 -15.35
C GLU A 223 -0.38 -1.20 -15.83
N LEU A 224 -1.68 -1.19 -16.16
CA LEU A 224 -2.40 -2.37 -16.63
C LEU A 224 -1.99 -2.78 -18.05
N LYS A 225 -1.47 -1.87 -18.87
CA LYS A 225 -0.88 -2.20 -20.16
C LYS A 225 0.38 -3.04 -20.03
N THR A 226 1.22 -2.71 -19.04
CA THR A 226 2.50 -3.41 -18.75
C THR A 226 2.33 -4.62 -17.85
N HIS A 227 1.32 -4.63 -16.97
CA HIS A 227 1.01 -5.65 -15.97
C HIS A 227 -0.43 -6.15 -16.11
N ARG A 228 -0.73 -6.80 -17.22
CA ARG A 228 -2.08 -7.28 -17.56
C ARG A 228 -2.65 -8.26 -16.53
N GLU A 229 -1.80 -9.00 -15.86
CA GLU A 229 -2.15 -9.96 -14.79
C GLU A 229 -2.78 -9.31 -13.56
N ARG A 230 -2.66 -7.98 -13.42
CA ARG A 230 -3.27 -7.21 -12.34
C ARG A 230 -4.75 -6.88 -12.58
N LYS A 231 -5.22 -6.98 -13.82
CA LYS A 231 -6.63 -6.77 -14.17
C LYS A 231 -7.52 -7.78 -13.45
N ARG A 232 -8.61 -7.28 -12.85
CA ARG A 232 -9.62 -8.09 -12.14
C ARG A 232 -10.93 -8.12 -12.91
N GLU A 233 -11.57 -9.28 -12.94
CA GLU A 233 -12.77 -9.50 -13.76
C GLU A 233 -13.78 -10.37 -13.00
N THR A 234 -14.84 -9.74 -12.48
CA THR A 234 -15.92 -10.44 -11.75
C THR A 234 -16.60 -11.50 -12.60
N SER A 235 -16.68 -11.30 -13.92
CA SER A 235 -17.18 -12.30 -14.87
C SER A 235 -16.33 -13.59 -14.93
N LYS A 236 -15.09 -13.54 -14.44
CA LYS A 236 -14.18 -14.69 -14.34
C LYS A 236 -14.09 -15.29 -12.95
N GLY A 237 -14.94 -14.83 -12.03
CA GLY A 237 -15.03 -15.34 -10.67
C GLY A 237 -14.23 -14.55 -9.63
N ASP A 238 -13.64 -13.40 -9.99
CA ASP A 238 -13.06 -12.48 -9.00
C ASP A 238 -14.17 -11.85 -8.14
N PHE A 239 -13.89 -11.62 -6.86
CA PHE A 239 -14.74 -10.73 -6.07
C PHE A 239 -14.71 -9.32 -6.65
N SER A 240 -15.81 -8.56 -6.53
CA SER A 240 -15.76 -7.14 -6.82
C SER A 240 -14.87 -6.41 -5.80
N TRP A 241 -14.43 -5.22 -6.15
CA TRP A 241 -13.65 -4.39 -5.24
C TRP A 241 -14.42 -4.11 -3.95
N GLU A 242 -15.70 -3.79 -4.07
CA GLU A 242 -16.59 -3.49 -2.95
C GLU A 242 -16.79 -4.70 -2.05
N GLN A 243 -16.93 -5.91 -2.63
CA GLN A 243 -17.03 -7.16 -1.85
C GLN A 243 -15.79 -7.38 -1.01
N LEU A 244 -14.59 -7.24 -1.58
CA LEU A 244 -13.33 -7.42 -0.86
C LEU A 244 -13.18 -6.41 0.29
N ILE A 245 -13.50 -5.15 0.03
CA ILE A 245 -13.42 -4.11 1.05
C ILE A 245 -14.45 -4.35 2.17
N GLU A 246 -15.67 -4.77 1.84
CA GLU A 246 -16.67 -5.09 2.87
C GLU A 246 -16.30 -6.32 3.69
N GLN A 247 -15.75 -7.37 3.07
CA GLN A 247 -15.20 -8.53 3.79
C GLN A 247 -14.14 -8.07 4.82
N GLN A 248 -13.22 -7.20 4.42
CA GLN A 248 -12.22 -6.64 5.34
C GLN A 248 -12.89 -5.84 6.46
N HIS A 249 -13.88 -5.02 6.17
CA HIS A 249 -14.61 -4.24 7.17
C HIS A 249 -15.37 -5.14 8.16
N ASN A 250 -15.91 -6.28 7.69
CA ASN A 250 -16.54 -7.28 8.56
C ASN A 250 -15.54 -7.84 9.59
N VAL A 251 -14.30 -8.13 9.15
CA VAL A 251 -13.23 -8.54 10.05
C VAL A 251 -12.95 -7.46 11.11
N PHE A 252 -12.78 -6.19 10.72
CA PHE A 252 -12.51 -5.10 11.67
C PHE A 252 -13.63 -4.91 12.68
N ARG A 253 -14.88 -5.01 12.24
CA ARG A 253 -16.08 -4.88 13.08
C ARG A 253 -16.17 -6.02 14.09
N LYS A 254 -15.95 -7.24 13.64
CA LYS A 254 -16.06 -8.46 14.47
C LYS A 254 -14.93 -8.57 15.51
N HIS A 255 -13.72 -8.15 15.13
CA HIS A 255 -12.52 -8.30 15.96
C HIS A 255 -12.04 -6.96 16.53
N SER A 256 -12.90 -6.25 17.24
CA SER A 256 -12.64 -4.91 17.78
C SER A 256 -11.46 -4.82 18.77
N LYS A 257 -11.04 -5.94 19.36
CA LYS A 257 -9.88 -6.04 20.27
C LYS A 257 -8.55 -6.22 19.52
N THR A 258 -8.59 -6.52 18.24
CA THR A 258 -7.41 -6.71 17.39
C THR A 258 -7.05 -5.41 16.70
N THR A 259 -5.80 -4.99 16.79
CA THR A 259 -5.29 -3.83 16.06
C THR A 259 -4.99 -4.22 14.62
N PHE A 260 -5.67 -3.56 13.67
CA PHE A 260 -5.43 -3.75 12.25
C PHE A 260 -4.68 -2.56 11.65
N ILE A 261 -3.65 -2.83 10.87
CA ILE A 261 -2.98 -1.87 10.00
C ILE A 261 -3.47 -2.15 8.59
N ASN A 262 -4.32 -1.27 8.08
CA ASN A 262 -4.89 -1.40 6.74
C ASN A 262 -3.86 -0.91 5.72
N ALA A 263 -3.25 -1.84 5.02
CA ALA A 263 -2.19 -1.57 4.05
C ALA A 263 -2.69 -0.63 2.94
N HIS A 264 -1.80 0.23 2.44
CA HIS A 264 -2.11 1.14 1.33
C HIS A 264 -3.32 2.05 1.60
N MET A 265 -3.50 2.47 2.87
CA MET A 265 -4.66 3.25 3.32
C MET A 265 -6.01 2.57 2.97
N GLY A 266 -6.02 1.23 2.89
CA GLY A 266 -7.20 0.44 2.55
C GLY A 266 -7.75 0.73 1.16
N TRP A 267 -6.89 1.17 0.24
CA TRP A 267 -7.23 1.61 -1.11
C TRP A 267 -8.23 2.76 -1.19
N TYR A 268 -8.27 3.60 -0.12
CA TYR A 268 -8.99 4.87 -0.10
C TYR A 268 -8.10 6.12 -0.09
N PRO A 269 -6.82 6.11 -0.53
CA PRO A 269 -6.06 7.34 -0.61
C PRO A 269 -6.63 8.32 -1.64
N ASN A 270 -7.40 7.83 -2.61
CA ASN A 270 -8.14 8.62 -3.61
C ASN A 270 -9.46 9.21 -3.06
N ASN A 271 -9.90 8.79 -1.86
CA ASN A 271 -11.10 9.28 -1.20
C ASN A 271 -10.87 9.41 0.32
N LEU A 272 -10.08 10.41 0.70
CA LEU A 272 -9.70 10.65 2.10
C LEU A 272 -10.89 10.95 3.01
N SER A 273 -11.96 11.54 2.48
CA SER A 273 -13.20 11.79 3.23
C SER A 273 -13.90 10.47 3.61
N LYS A 274 -13.95 9.51 2.69
CA LYS A 274 -14.49 8.17 2.99
C LYS A 274 -13.62 7.44 3.99
N LEU A 275 -12.29 7.48 3.81
CA LEU A 275 -11.35 6.88 4.74
C LEU A 275 -11.49 7.48 6.14
N ASP A 276 -11.61 8.79 6.25
CA ASP A 276 -11.82 9.50 7.50
C ASP A 276 -13.07 8.98 8.23
N SER A 277 -14.20 8.85 7.52
CA SER A 277 -15.44 8.28 8.08
C SER A 277 -15.28 6.82 8.53
N LEU A 278 -14.54 5.99 7.77
CA LEU A 278 -14.27 4.60 8.13
C LEU A 278 -13.41 4.49 9.41
N MET A 279 -12.47 5.42 9.61
CA MET A 279 -11.65 5.47 10.83
C MET A 279 -12.44 5.83 12.09
N ASP A 280 -13.59 6.50 11.94
CA ASP A 280 -14.55 6.70 13.04
C ASP A 280 -15.33 5.41 13.35
N VAL A 281 -15.71 4.66 12.30
CA VAL A 281 -16.45 3.39 12.44
C VAL A 281 -15.57 2.28 13.02
N PHE A 282 -14.27 2.26 12.68
CA PHE A 282 -13.32 1.22 13.08
C PHE A 282 -12.18 1.80 13.95
N PRO A 283 -12.40 1.98 15.26
CA PRO A 283 -11.39 2.56 16.16
C PRO A 283 -10.12 1.70 16.30
N ASN A 284 -10.20 0.41 15.96
CA ASN A 284 -9.07 -0.53 15.94
C ASN A 284 -8.27 -0.51 14.62
N MET A 285 -8.66 0.32 13.64
CA MET A 285 -7.98 0.48 12.37
C MET A 285 -6.91 1.57 12.44
N TYR A 286 -5.71 1.23 12.01
CA TYR A 286 -4.62 2.12 11.61
C TYR A 286 -4.44 2.01 10.09
N VAL A 287 -3.74 2.95 9.48
CA VAL A 287 -3.42 2.93 8.05
C VAL A 287 -1.93 3.18 7.83
N GLU A 288 -1.37 2.66 6.75
CA GLU A 288 -0.01 2.99 6.34
C GLU A 288 0.02 3.47 4.87
N ILE A 289 1.06 4.24 4.52
CA ILE A 289 1.14 4.99 3.27
C ILE A 289 1.94 4.31 2.15
N GLY A 290 2.30 3.04 2.31
CA GLY A 290 3.03 2.27 1.30
C GLY A 290 2.30 2.26 -0.04
N ALA A 291 3.04 2.44 -1.11
CA ALA A 291 2.59 2.42 -2.49
C ALA A 291 1.47 3.43 -2.87
N VAL A 292 1.08 4.36 -1.96
CA VAL A 292 0.01 5.34 -2.20
C VAL A 292 0.45 6.81 -2.06
N ILE A 293 1.75 7.04 -2.02
CA ILE A 293 2.29 8.40 -1.90
C ILE A 293 1.91 9.29 -3.08
N ALA A 294 1.66 8.70 -4.25
CA ALA A 294 1.23 9.41 -5.44
C ALA A 294 -0.17 10.03 -5.27
N GLU A 295 -1.10 9.32 -4.68
CA GLU A 295 -2.45 9.82 -4.40
C GLU A 295 -2.38 10.98 -3.39
N LEU A 296 -1.55 10.85 -2.36
CA LEU A 296 -1.37 11.89 -1.35
C LEU A 296 -0.73 13.16 -1.92
N GLY A 297 0.37 13.01 -2.68
CA GLY A 297 1.07 14.14 -3.28
C GLY A 297 0.32 14.84 -4.42
N ARG A 298 -0.69 14.20 -5.02
CA ARG A 298 -1.57 14.81 -6.03
C ARG A 298 -2.74 15.60 -5.41
N GLN A 299 -3.00 15.45 -4.11
CA GLN A 299 -4.05 16.17 -3.38
C GLN A 299 -3.53 16.76 -2.05
N PRO A 300 -2.46 17.58 -2.07
CA PRO A 300 -1.72 17.96 -0.85
C PRO A 300 -2.58 18.66 0.20
N ARG A 301 -3.56 19.48 -0.22
CA ARG A 301 -4.44 20.19 0.70
C ARG A 301 -5.39 19.26 1.46
N ALA A 302 -5.96 18.28 0.77
CA ALA A 302 -6.83 17.27 1.38
C ALA A 302 -6.00 16.32 2.26
N ALA A 303 -4.83 15.91 1.77
CA ALA A 303 -3.89 15.08 2.52
C ALA A 303 -3.44 15.78 3.82
N LYS A 304 -3.04 17.05 3.79
CA LYS A 304 -2.66 17.82 4.99
C LYS A 304 -3.74 17.77 6.06
N LYS A 305 -4.98 18.10 5.70
CA LYS A 305 -6.13 18.07 6.63
C LYS A 305 -6.39 16.66 7.19
N PHE A 306 -6.24 15.63 6.36
CA PHE A 306 -6.40 14.24 6.80
C PHE A 306 -5.31 13.85 7.80
N PHE A 307 -4.04 14.17 7.52
CA PHE A 307 -2.93 13.90 8.43
C PHE A 307 -3.09 14.65 9.76
N GLU A 308 -3.47 15.94 9.73
CA GLU A 308 -3.73 16.73 10.93
C GLU A 308 -4.82 16.08 11.81
N LYS A 309 -5.91 15.62 11.21
CA LYS A 309 -7.03 15.00 11.94
C LYS A 309 -6.69 13.58 12.44
N ARG A 310 -6.01 12.77 11.64
CA ARG A 310 -5.77 11.33 11.89
C ARG A 310 -4.31 11.01 12.28
N GLN A 311 -3.54 12.01 12.68
CA GLN A 311 -2.11 11.92 12.97
C GLN A 311 -1.69 10.77 13.89
N ASP A 312 -2.58 10.30 14.77
CA ASP A 312 -2.32 9.22 15.74
C ASP A 312 -2.63 7.81 15.23
N LYS A 313 -3.03 7.70 13.95
CA LYS A 313 -3.47 6.46 13.31
C LYS A 313 -2.78 6.17 11.97
N ILE A 314 -1.86 7.03 11.53
CA ILE A 314 -1.14 6.90 10.27
C ILE A 314 0.28 6.46 10.54
N LEU A 315 0.77 5.44 9.81
CA LEU A 315 2.13 4.91 9.92
C LEU A 315 2.88 5.11 8.61
N PHE A 316 4.20 5.23 8.71
CA PHE A 316 5.07 5.21 7.55
C PHE A 316 5.26 3.77 7.08
N GLY A 317 5.06 3.51 5.81
CA GLY A 317 5.35 2.26 5.12
C GLY A 317 5.70 2.53 3.67
N LYS A 318 6.52 1.65 3.05
CA LYS A 318 6.95 1.83 1.66
C LYS A 318 6.49 0.69 0.75
N ASP A 319 6.29 -0.51 1.27
CA ASP A 319 5.97 -1.76 0.60
C ASP A 319 7.21 -2.44 -0.02
N SER A 320 7.84 -1.85 -1.01
CA SER A 320 9.04 -2.37 -1.67
C SER A 320 10.28 -1.57 -1.30
N TYR A 321 11.42 -2.26 -1.05
CA TYR A 321 12.67 -1.60 -0.73
C TYR A 321 13.42 -1.18 -2.00
N VAL A 322 13.28 0.08 -2.35
CA VAL A 322 14.06 0.76 -3.40
C VAL A 322 14.54 2.08 -2.80
N PRO A 323 15.82 2.20 -2.39
CA PRO A 323 16.33 3.34 -1.62
C PRO A 323 15.99 4.71 -2.20
N ASP A 324 16.21 4.92 -3.49
CA ASP A 324 15.97 6.21 -4.15
C ASP A 324 14.49 6.63 -4.17
N GLU A 325 13.57 5.68 -4.08
CA GLU A 325 12.14 5.99 -4.06
C GLU A 325 11.66 6.59 -2.72
N TYR A 326 12.39 6.36 -1.62
CA TYR A 326 12.07 6.98 -0.32
C TYR A 326 12.20 8.50 -0.36
N GLU A 327 13.06 9.03 -1.20
CA GLU A 327 13.21 10.48 -1.40
C GLU A 327 11.89 11.15 -1.77
N THR A 328 11.08 10.50 -2.62
CA THR A 328 9.74 11.00 -2.96
C THR A 328 8.81 11.05 -1.75
N TYR A 329 8.87 10.04 -0.86
CA TYR A 329 8.07 10.00 0.35
C TYR A 329 8.46 11.14 1.29
N PHE A 330 9.76 11.31 1.53
CA PHE A 330 10.24 12.41 2.40
C PHE A 330 9.86 13.76 1.82
N ARG A 331 10.06 13.96 0.51
CA ARG A 331 9.74 15.22 -0.16
C ARG A 331 8.24 15.54 -0.08
N VAL A 332 7.36 14.55 -0.27
CA VAL A 332 5.91 14.75 -0.13
C VAL A 332 5.53 15.10 1.30
N LEU A 333 6.09 14.41 2.30
CA LEU A 333 5.70 14.62 3.69
C LEU A 333 6.30 15.87 4.33
N GLU A 334 7.56 16.20 4.02
CA GLU A 334 8.36 17.19 4.75
C GLU A 334 8.46 18.57 4.06
N SER A 335 8.29 18.61 2.71
CA SER A 335 8.42 19.87 1.96
C SER A 335 7.07 20.45 1.54
N GLU A 336 7.11 21.70 1.08
CA GLU A 336 6.01 22.37 0.37
C GLU A 336 6.35 22.55 -1.12
N ASP A 337 7.23 21.70 -1.65
CA ASP A 337 7.63 21.73 -3.06
C ASP A 337 6.45 21.51 -4.00
N GLU A 338 6.51 22.16 -5.15
CA GLU A 338 5.46 22.09 -6.17
C GLU A 338 5.93 21.36 -7.42
N TYR A 339 5.00 20.61 -8.02
CA TYR A 339 5.09 20.09 -9.37
C TYR A 339 6.36 19.27 -9.67
N PHE A 340 6.80 18.42 -8.77
CA PHE A 340 7.93 17.51 -8.99
C PHE A 340 7.48 16.13 -9.50
N PRO A 341 8.34 15.38 -10.21
CA PRO A 341 7.95 14.11 -10.81
C PRO A 341 7.73 13.01 -9.76
N TYR A 342 6.79 12.11 -10.05
CA TYR A 342 6.64 10.85 -9.35
C TYR A 342 7.69 9.84 -9.82
N HIS A 343 8.25 9.04 -8.92
CA HIS A 343 9.33 8.10 -9.25
C HIS A 343 8.89 6.90 -10.10
N LYS A 344 7.60 6.52 -10.09
CA LYS A 344 7.07 5.38 -10.89
C LYS A 344 6.42 5.88 -12.16
N LYS A 345 7.23 6.07 -13.21
CA LYS A 345 6.78 6.55 -14.52
C LYS A 345 5.67 5.69 -15.13
N TYR A 346 5.73 4.35 -14.94
CA TYR A 346 4.74 3.44 -15.50
C TYR A 346 3.34 3.54 -14.86
N HIS A 347 3.17 4.27 -13.76
CA HIS A 347 1.83 4.57 -13.22
C HIS A 347 1.11 5.64 -14.03
N ALA A 348 1.79 6.71 -14.38
CA ALA A 348 1.46 7.80 -15.30
C ALA A 348 2.51 8.92 -15.14
N PHE A 349 2.37 10.01 -15.93
CA PHE A 349 3.23 11.20 -15.80
C PHE A 349 2.75 12.13 -14.67
N TRP A 350 2.48 11.57 -13.50
CA TRP A 350 1.98 12.35 -12.39
C TRP A 350 3.01 13.32 -11.85
N ARG A 351 2.52 14.51 -11.48
CA ARG A 351 3.29 15.51 -10.75
C ARG A 351 2.80 15.54 -9.31
N MET A 352 3.76 15.71 -8.41
CA MET A 352 3.58 15.64 -6.97
C MET A 352 3.76 17.01 -6.35
N TYR A 353 3.17 17.19 -5.18
CA TYR A 353 3.28 18.38 -4.34
C TYR A 353 3.58 17.96 -2.91
N GLY A 354 4.38 18.77 -2.23
CA GLY A 354 4.65 18.57 -0.81
C GLY A 354 3.42 18.92 0.05
N ILE A 355 3.25 18.18 1.14
CA ILE A 355 2.19 18.36 2.12
C ILE A 355 2.64 19.34 3.22
N GLY A 356 3.93 19.38 3.53
CA GLY A 356 4.53 20.22 4.55
C GLY A 356 3.96 19.91 5.94
N LEU A 357 4.12 18.66 6.39
CA LEU A 357 3.67 18.25 7.72
C LEU A 357 4.52 18.88 8.83
N SER A 358 3.89 19.28 9.93
CA SER A 358 4.63 19.74 11.10
C SER A 358 5.48 18.63 11.73
N ASP A 359 6.55 19.01 12.42
CA ASP A 359 7.45 18.08 13.10
C ASP A 359 6.72 17.15 14.08
N THR A 360 5.68 17.65 14.74
CA THR A 360 4.83 16.85 15.63
C THR A 360 4.13 15.72 14.87
N ILE A 361 3.57 16.01 13.71
CA ILE A 361 2.87 15.02 12.88
C ILE A 361 3.88 14.08 12.24
N LEU A 362 5.01 14.59 11.72
CA LEU A 362 6.08 13.77 11.16
C LEU A 362 6.59 12.73 12.17
N LYS A 363 6.89 13.12 13.40
CA LYS A 363 7.31 12.21 14.46
C LYS A 363 6.26 11.11 14.72
N LYS A 364 4.97 11.44 14.71
CA LYS A 364 3.89 10.45 14.89
C LYS A 364 3.85 9.44 13.75
N VAL A 365 3.85 9.93 12.51
CA VAL A 365 3.81 9.09 11.30
C VAL A 365 5.07 8.24 11.17
N TYR A 366 6.23 8.83 11.41
CA TYR A 366 7.51 8.17 11.21
C TYR A 366 7.79 7.06 12.23
N TYR A 367 7.45 7.27 13.51
CA TYR A 367 7.81 6.27 14.52
C TYR A 367 6.86 6.16 15.71
N LYS A 368 6.29 7.26 16.25
CA LYS A 368 5.53 7.18 17.52
C LYS A 368 4.34 6.24 17.44
N ASN A 369 3.60 6.26 16.32
CA ASN A 369 2.46 5.37 16.13
C ASN A 369 2.88 3.90 16.03
N ALA A 370 3.97 3.60 15.31
CA ALA A 370 4.50 2.23 15.22
C ALA A 370 5.00 1.72 16.58
N LEU A 371 5.73 2.55 17.32
CA LEU A 371 6.19 2.23 18.69
C LEU A 371 5.05 2.00 19.68
N LYS A 372 3.89 2.59 19.42
CA LYS A 372 2.69 2.41 20.24
C LYS A 372 2.00 1.07 20.02
N ILE A 373 1.94 0.60 18.76
CA ILE A 373 1.10 -0.55 18.40
C ILE A 373 1.87 -1.85 18.17
N VAL A 374 3.18 -1.79 17.91
CA VAL A 374 4.03 -2.98 17.74
C VAL A 374 4.74 -3.26 19.06
N PRO A 375 4.48 -4.39 19.72
CA PRO A 375 5.00 -4.66 21.06
C PRO A 375 6.52 -4.91 21.05
N GLY A 376 7.20 -4.37 22.07
CA GLY A 376 8.61 -4.65 22.36
C GLY A 376 9.60 -4.08 21.35
N LEU A 377 9.25 -3.01 20.62
CA LEU A 377 10.21 -2.23 19.85
C LEU A 377 11.06 -1.36 20.78
N ASP A 378 12.35 -1.28 20.49
CA ASP A 378 13.25 -0.40 21.22
C ASP A 378 13.03 1.07 20.84
N LYS A 379 12.86 1.91 21.86
CA LYS A 379 12.59 3.34 21.72
C LYS A 379 13.87 4.19 21.73
N SER A 380 15.02 3.63 22.09
CA SER A 380 16.26 4.36 22.34
C SER A 380 16.79 5.16 21.13
N LYS A 381 16.45 4.73 19.92
CA LYS A 381 16.85 5.40 18.66
C LYS A 381 15.89 6.52 18.22
N PHE A 382 14.79 6.71 18.91
CA PHE A 382 13.75 7.64 18.50
C PHE A 382 13.64 8.78 19.50
N PRO A 383 13.73 10.05 19.05
CA PRO A 383 13.62 11.20 19.95
C PRO A 383 12.23 11.30 20.57
N GLU A 384 12.13 11.87 21.76
CA GLU A 384 10.89 12.10 22.49
C GLU A 384 9.91 13.05 21.78
#